data_e47dff96693af958bce03cbc3c396391
#
_entry.id   e47dff96693af958bce03cbc3c396391
#
_cell.length_a   1.000
_cell.length_b   1.000
_cell.length_c   1.000
_cell.angle_alpha   90.00
_cell.angle_beta   90.00
_cell.angle_gamma   90.00
#
_symmetry.space_group_name_H-M   'P 1'
#
loop_
_entity.id
_entity.type
_entity.pdbx_description
1 polymer ?
#
loop_
_entity_poly.entity_id
_entity_poly.type
_entity_poly.pdbx_seq_one_letter_code
_entity_poly.pdbx_strand_id
1 'polypeptide(L)'
;GRNGVLFLDELPEPTRSVLEVLRQPLEDRRITISRAKYNIEYPCSFMLIASMNPCPCGYYGDPTHHCVCTPGQIQRYMNKISGPLLDRIDIHCEIQAVPFAQLSQMQPGEPSASIRERVIAARKIQEERFKPFKGIHCNAMMTERMLHDFAEPDEQSLDKKFRMENFDLIVWEYISK
;
A
#
# COMPACT_ATOMS: atom_id res chain seq x y z
N GLY A 1 -16.90 -3.21 4.94
CA GLY A 1 -16.61 -2.42 6.13
C GLY A 1 -16.28 -0.98 5.80
N ARG A 2 -16.70 -0.06 6.64
CA ARG A 2 -16.28 1.34 6.51
C ARG A 2 -15.07 1.57 7.42
N ASN A 3 -13.99 2.17 6.87
CA ASN A 3 -12.81 2.61 7.61
C ASN A 3 -12.11 1.49 8.40
N GLY A 4 -12.11 0.28 7.85
CA GLY A 4 -11.37 -0.86 8.40
C GLY A 4 -10.02 -1.04 7.71
N VAL A 5 -9.29 -2.07 8.14
CA VAL A 5 -8.08 -2.56 7.50
C VAL A 5 -8.37 -3.94 6.93
N LEU A 6 -8.04 -4.16 5.66
CA LEU A 6 -8.00 -5.47 5.03
C LEU A 6 -6.54 -5.88 4.95
N PHE A 7 -6.18 -6.95 5.64
CA PHE A 7 -4.86 -7.55 5.57
C PHE A 7 -4.90 -8.79 4.70
N LEU A 8 -4.07 -8.85 3.68
CA LEU A 8 -3.89 -10.00 2.80
C LEU A 8 -2.45 -10.48 2.92
N ASP A 9 -2.29 -11.62 3.55
CA ASP A 9 -1.02 -12.33 3.56
C ASP A 9 -0.87 -13.12 2.27
N GLU A 10 0.37 -13.26 1.78
CA GLU A 10 0.68 -13.98 0.55
C GLU A 10 -0.14 -13.50 -0.65
N LEU A 11 -0.10 -12.21 -0.93
CA LEU A 11 -0.90 -11.55 -1.97
C LEU A 11 -0.95 -12.29 -3.33
N PRO A 12 0.10 -12.98 -3.81
CA PRO A 12 0.04 -13.75 -5.07
C PRO A 12 -0.65 -15.12 -4.96
N GLU A 13 -1.06 -15.60 -3.78
CA GLU A 13 -1.69 -16.91 -3.64
C GLU A 13 -3.11 -16.97 -4.24
N PRO A 14 -4.01 -15.99 -4.03
CA PRO A 14 -5.31 -15.98 -4.69
C PRO A 14 -5.16 -15.94 -6.21
N THR A 15 -6.16 -16.43 -6.90
CA THR A 15 -6.20 -16.32 -8.36
C THR A 15 -6.27 -14.86 -8.79
N ARG A 16 -5.70 -14.53 -9.93
CA ARG A 16 -5.72 -13.16 -10.49
C ARG A 16 -7.12 -12.56 -10.55
N SER A 17 -8.13 -13.37 -10.89
CA SER A 17 -9.53 -12.92 -10.96
C SER A 17 -10.08 -12.48 -9.60
N VAL A 18 -9.65 -13.13 -8.51
CA VAL A 18 -10.04 -12.72 -7.14
C VAL A 18 -9.37 -11.40 -6.76
N LEU A 19 -8.10 -11.23 -7.09
CA LEU A 19 -7.36 -9.98 -6.83
C LEU A 19 -7.94 -8.80 -7.61
N GLU A 20 -8.35 -9.00 -8.86
CA GLU A 20 -8.94 -7.96 -9.69
C GLU A 20 -10.26 -7.38 -9.10
N VAL A 21 -10.99 -8.16 -8.30
CA VAL A 21 -12.19 -7.66 -7.60
C VAL A 21 -11.87 -6.54 -6.60
N LEU A 22 -10.64 -6.49 -6.08
CA LEU A 22 -10.21 -5.44 -5.16
C LEU A 22 -10.06 -4.07 -5.83
N ARG A 23 -9.90 -4.01 -7.14
CA ARG A 23 -9.68 -2.75 -7.85
C ARG A 23 -10.82 -1.77 -7.64
N GLN A 24 -12.06 -2.20 -7.86
CA GLN A 24 -13.23 -1.33 -7.72
C GLN A 24 -13.33 -0.71 -6.32
N PRO A 25 -13.30 -1.46 -5.21
CA PRO A 25 -13.36 -0.86 -3.89
C PRO A 25 -12.16 0.02 -3.52
N LEU A 26 -10.97 -0.24 -4.08
CA LEU A 26 -9.81 0.61 -3.87
C LEU A 26 -9.93 1.95 -4.61
N GLU A 27 -10.51 1.96 -5.83
CA GLU A 27 -10.74 3.16 -6.62
C GLU A 27 -11.97 3.94 -6.16
N ASP A 28 -13.13 3.28 -6.16
CA ASP A 28 -14.44 3.90 -6.02
C ASP A 28 -14.93 3.95 -4.56
N ARG A 29 -14.27 3.24 -3.64
CA ARG A 29 -14.70 3.04 -2.24
C ARG A 29 -16.10 2.48 -2.10
N ARG A 30 -16.54 1.73 -3.10
CA ARG A 30 -17.82 1.04 -3.19
C ARG A 30 -17.66 -0.25 -3.99
N ILE A 31 -18.59 -1.15 -3.77
CA ILE A 31 -18.69 -2.39 -4.52
C ILE A 31 -20.13 -2.55 -5.03
N THR A 32 -20.28 -2.87 -6.30
CA THR A 32 -21.58 -3.11 -6.92
C THR A 32 -21.77 -4.61 -7.12
N ILE A 33 -22.83 -5.14 -6.54
CA ILE A 33 -23.24 -6.52 -6.75
C ILE A 33 -24.44 -6.52 -7.70
N SER A 34 -24.20 -7.01 -8.91
CA SER A 34 -25.23 -7.14 -9.93
C SER A 34 -25.78 -8.56 -9.96
N ARG A 35 -27.09 -8.70 -9.79
CA ARG A 35 -27.83 -9.94 -10.03
C ARG A 35 -28.99 -9.65 -10.98
N ALA A 36 -29.51 -10.68 -11.66
CA ALA A 36 -30.47 -10.59 -12.78
C ALA A 36 -31.63 -9.58 -12.61
N LYS A 37 -32.00 -9.20 -11.40
CA LYS A 37 -33.07 -8.26 -11.08
C LYS A 37 -32.68 -7.06 -10.24
N TYR A 38 -31.46 -7.02 -9.68
CA TYR A 38 -31.07 -5.99 -8.71
C TYR A 38 -29.59 -5.63 -8.87
N ASN A 39 -29.30 -4.35 -8.89
CA ASN A 39 -27.96 -3.80 -8.68
C ASN A 39 -27.95 -3.18 -7.29
N ILE A 40 -27.11 -3.71 -6.42
CA ILE A 40 -26.96 -3.20 -5.06
C ILE A 40 -25.56 -2.68 -4.90
N GLU A 41 -25.45 -1.42 -4.49
CA GLU A 41 -24.17 -0.76 -4.20
C GLU A 41 -23.94 -0.72 -2.69
N TYR A 42 -22.77 -1.16 -2.26
CA TYR A 42 -22.33 -1.11 -0.87
C TYR A 42 -21.13 -0.18 -0.73
N PRO A 43 -21.10 0.71 0.28
CA PRO A 43 -19.91 1.48 0.61
C PRO A 43 -18.82 0.52 1.10
N CYS A 44 -17.63 0.64 0.50
CA CYS A 44 -16.49 -0.23 0.76
C CYS A 44 -15.20 0.61 0.83
N SER A 45 -14.97 1.24 1.98
CA SER A 45 -13.75 2.03 2.24
C SER A 45 -12.90 1.32 3.27
N PHE A 46 -11.69 0.90 2.89
CA PHE A 46 -10.74 0.22 3.77
C PHE A 46 -9.30 0.60 3.38
N MET A 47 -8.37 0.41 4.30
CA MET A 47 -6.95 0.42 4.02
C MET A 47 -6.52 -1.00 3.65
N LEU A 48 -5.90 -1.17 2.49
CA LEU A 48 -5.30 -2.44 2.11
C LEU A 48 -3.88 -2.50 2.67
N ILE A 49 -3.57 -3.57 3.39
CA ILE A 49 -2.22 -3.96 3.77
C ILE A 49 -2.01 -5.37 3.23
N ALA A 50 -0.96 -5.56 2.46
CA ALA A 50 -0.65 -6.86 1.88
C ALA A 50 0.81 -7.21 2.10
N SER A 51 1.09 -8.51 2.24
CA SER A 51 2.45 -9.03 2.23
C SER A 51 2.64 -10.01 1.08
N MET A 52 3.87 -10.15 0.60
CA MET A 52 4.24 -11.14 -0.40
C MET A 52 5.72 -11.48 -0.31
N ASN A 53 6.05 -12.67 -0.74
CA ASN A 53 7.43 -13.07 -0.93
C ASN A 53 7.99 -12.55 -2.27
N PRO A 54 9.32 -12.40 -2.42
CA PRO A 54 9.91 -11.93 -3.68
C PRO A 54 9.85 -12.99 -4.80
N CYS A 55 9.61 -14.26 -4.46
CA CYS A 55 9.48 -15.38 -5.39
C CYS A 55 8.81 -16.58 -4.69
N PRO A 56 8.45 -17.66 -5.42
CA PRO A 56 7.84 -18.83 -4.80
C PRO A 56 8.65 -19.52 -3.69
N CYS A 57 9.99 -19.49 -3.74
CA CYS A 57 10.82 -20.04 -2.66
C CYS A 57 11.16 -19.05 -1.56
N GLY A 58 10.85 -17.75 -1.74
CA GLY A 58 11.10 -16.69 -0.75
C GLY A 58 12.50 -16.08 -0.75
N TYR A 59 13.47 -16.61 -1.50
CA TYR A 59 14.89 -16.25 -1.39
C TYR A 59 15.44 -15.43 -2.56
N TYR A 60 14.60 -14.92 -3.45
CA TYR A 60 15.08 -14.06 -4.54
C TYR A 60 15.58 -12.73 -3.98
N GLY A 61 16.86 -12.43 -4.22
CA GLY A 61 17.53 -11.25 -3.66
C GLY A 61 18.11 -11.44 -2.25
N ASP A 62 17.91 -12.60 -1.60
CA ASP A 62 18.47 -12.88 -0.28
C ASP A 62 20.01 -13.05 -0.38
N PRO A 63 20.81 -12.30 0.41
CA PRO A 63 22.28 -12.41 0.36
C PRO A 63 22.81 -13.69 1.02
N THR A 64 22.00 -14.37 1.85
CA THR A 64 22.42 -15.52 2.67
C THR A 64 21.90 -16.86 2.15
N HIS A 65 20.80 -16.84 1.40
CA HIS A 65 20.15 -18.04 0.86
C HIS A 65 20.07 -17.99 -0.66
N HIS A 66 20.38 -19.12 -1.29
CA HIS A 66 20.30 -19.21 -2.74
C HIS A 66 18.86 -19.44 -3.22
N CYS A 67 18.39 -18.55 -4.09
CA CYS A 67 17.10 -18.73 -4.76
C CYS A 67 17.16 -19.88 -5.77
N VAL A 68 16.25 -20.83 -5.65
CA VAL A 68 16.15 -22.00 -6.54
C VAL A 68 15.14 -21.81 -7.69
N CYS A 69 14.45 -20.68 -7.72
CA CYS A 69 13.46 -20.38 -8.74
C CYS A 69 14.13 -20.01 -10.07
N THR A 70 13.59 -20.53 -11.16
CA THR A 70 13.98 -20.06 -12.50
C THR A 70 13.41 -18.67 -12.78
N PRO A 71 14.02 -17.87 -13.67
CA PRO A 71 13.48 -16.56 -14.05
C PRO A 71 12.01 -16.61 -14.49
N GLY A 72 11.62 -17.65 -15.23
CA GLY A 72 10.25 -17.85 -15.67
C GLY A 72 9.27 -18.18 -14.52
N GLN A 73 9.72 -18.79 -13.44
CA GLN A 73 8.90 -19.02 -12.25
C GLN A 73 8.70 -17.72 -11.47
N ILE A 74 9.75 -16.94 -11.31
CA ILE A 74 9.67 -15.62 -10.66
C ILE A 74 8.70 -14.72 -11.43
N GLN A 75 8.88 -14.62 -12.75
CA GLN A 75 8.01 -13.80 -13.59
C GLN A 75 6.54 -14.22 -13.52
N ARG A 76 6.26 -15.53 -13.56
CA ARG A 76 4.88 -16.03 -13.43
C ARG A 76 4.27 -15.74 -12.08
N TYR A 77 5.08 -15.80 -11.01
CA TYR A 77 4.64 -15.47 -9.66
C TYR A 77 4.29 -13.98 -9.54
N MET A 78 5.17 -13.10 -10.00
CA MET A 78 4.94 -11.65 -10.00
C MET A 78 3.74 -11.26 -10.87
N ASN A 79 3.57 -11.87 -12.03
CA ASN A 79 2.48 -11.58 -12.98
C ASN A 79 1.08 -12.01 -12.46
N LYS A 80 0.98 -12.70 -11.32
CA LYS A 80 -0.31 -12.93 -10.66
C LYS A 80 -0.95 -11.63 -10.19
N ILE A 81 -0.15 -10.64 -9.80
CA ILE A 81 -0.60 -9.31 -9.46
C ILE A 81 -0.53 -8.46 -10.72
N SER A 82 -1.65 -7.84 -11.09
CA SER A 82 -1.68 -6.98 -12.28
C SER A 82 -1.05 -5.62 -12.00
N GLY A 83 -0.44 -5.01 -13.03
CA GLY A 83 0.03 -3.62 -12.95
C GLY A 83 -1.04 -2.66 -12.42
N PRO A 84 -2.28 -2.66 -13.00
CA PRO A 84 -3.36 -1.81 -12.52
C PRO A 84 -3.74 -2.01 -11.03
N LEU A 85 -3.56 -3.21 -10.47
CA LEU A 85 -3.76 -3.41 -9.03
C LEU A 85 -2.60 -2.84 -8.22
N LEU A 86 -1.36 -3.03 -8.68
CA LEU A 86 -0.18 -2.44 -8.04
C LEU A 86 -0.25 -0.91 -8.01
N ASP A 87 -0.72 -0.28 -9.09
CA ASP A 87 -0.90 1.18 -9.19
C ASP A 87 -1.91 1.74 -8.16
N ARG A 88 -2.71 0.88 -7.52
CA ARG A 88 -3.66 1.25 -6.46
C ARG A 88 -3.10 1.08 -5.05
N ILE A 89 -1.90 0.53 -4.94
CA ILE A 89 -1.17 0.39 -3.69
C ILE A 89 -0.15 1.52 -3.63
N ASP A 90 -0.40 2.50 -2.78
CA ASP A 90 0.38 3.75 -2.76
C ASP A 90 1.79 3.59 -2.16
N ILE A 91 2.01 2.57 -1.31
CA ILE A 91 3.28 2.36 -0.61
C ILE A 91 3.71 0.91 -0.78
N HIS A 92 4.88 0.72 -1.35
CA HIS A 92 5.53 -0.58 -1.46
C HIS A 92 6.80 -0.56 -0.61
N CYS A 93 6.99 -1.54 0.26
CA CYS A 93 8.16 -1.64 1.11
C CYS A 93 8.87 -2.97 0.86
N GLU A 94 10.16 -2.92 0.59
CA GLU A 94 11.00 -4.10 0.57
C GLU A 94 11.60 -4.33 1.95
N ILE A 95 11.41 -5.53 2.52
CA ILE A 95 11.94 -5.90 3.83
C ILE A 95 13.08 -6.88 3.58
N GLN A 96 14.28 -6.48 3.95
CA GLN A 96 15.45 -7.35 3.86
C GLN A 96 15.49 -8.37 4.99
N ALA A 97 16.05 -9.53 4.71
CA ALA A 97 16.31 -10.56 5.72
C ALA A 97 17.29 -10.03 6.77
N VAL A 98 16.90 -10.10 8.05
CA VAL A 98 17.76 -9.69 9.16
C VAL A 98 18.52 -10.92 9.67
N PRO A 99 19.87 -10.91 9.70
CA PRO A 99 20.64 -12.02 10.23
C PRO A 99 20.28 -12.30 11.69
N PHE A 100 20.22 -13.59 12.04
CA PHE A 100 19.84 -14.02 13.40
C PHE A 100 20.70 -13.40 14.52
N ALA A 101 22.01 -13.22 14.25
CA ALA A 101 22.92 -12.56 15.17
C ALA A 101 22.54 -11.10 15.48
N GLN A 102 21.93 -10.41 14.51
CA GLN A 102 21.43 -9.04 14.70
C GLN A 102 20.11 -9.04 15.46
N LEU A 103 19.21 -10.01 15.18
CA LEU A 103 17.93 -10.13 15.90
C LEU A 103 18.10 -10.27 17.42
N SER A 104 19.10 -11.03 17.86
CA SER A 104 19.38 -11.23 19.29
C SER A 104 19.97 -9.99 19.99
N GLN A 105 20.49 -9.03 19.24
CA GLN A 105 21.11 -7.79 19.73
C GLN A 105 20.26 -6.54 19.46
N MET A 106 19.11 -6.68 18.75
CA MET A 106 18.26 -5.56 18.43
C MET A 106 17.69 -4.92 19.70
N GLN A 107 17.95 -3.63 19.85
CA GLN A 107 17.21 -2.82 20.81
C GLN A 107 15.73 -2.78 20.43
N PRO A 108 14.81 -2.74 21.39
CA PRO A 108 13.40 -2.55 21.09
C PRO A 108 13.21 -1.30 20.22
N GLY A 109 12.49 -1.44 19.12
CA GLY A 109 12.12 -0.31 18.28
C GLY A 109 11.18 0.67 18.98
N GLU A 110 10.82 1.74 18.30
CA GLU A 110 9.86 2.70 18.83
C GLU A 110 8.53 2.01 19.19
N PRO A 111 8.00 2.22 20.41
CA PRO A 111 6.75 1.58 20.83
C PRO A 111 5.56 2.10 20.01
N SER A 112 4.63 1.20 19.70
CA SER A 112 3.42 1.51 18.93
C SER A 112 2.58 2.66 19.53
N ALA A 113 2.68 2.89 20.84
CA ALA A 113 2.01 4.00 21.52
C ALA A 113 2.51 5.36 20.99
N SER A 114 3.83 5.56 20.92
CA SER A 114 4.43 6.79 20.41
C SER A 114 4.12 7.02 18.93
N ILE A 115 4.15 5.96 18.12
CA ILE A 115 3.74 6.03 16.71
C ILE A 115 2.28 6.45 16.60
N ARG A 116 1.40 5.87 17.43
CA ARG A 116 -0.03 6.19 17.45
C ARG A 116 -0.28 7.66 17.77
N GLU A 117 0.44 8.24 18.73
CA GLU A 117 0.30 9.66 19.09
C GLU A 117 0.60 10.57 17.90
N ARG A 118 1.68 10.30 17.16
CA ARG A 118 2.02 11.05 15.93
C ARG A 118 0.95 10.91 14.85
N VAL A 119 0.43 9.69 14.65
CA VAL A 119 -0.64 9.44 13.69
C VAL A 119 -1.92 10.18 14.08
N ILE A 120 -2.29 10.19 15.36
CA ILE A 120 -3.45 10.92 15.86
C ILE A 120 -3.26 12.43 15.65
N ALA A 121 -2.08 12.97 15.94
CA ALA A 121 -1.78 14.39 15.71
C ALA A 121 -1.93 14.76 14.23
N ALA A 122 -1.34 13.98 13.33
CA ALA A 122 -1.47 14.18 11.88
C ALA A 122 -2.93 14.07 11.40
N ARG A 123 -3.71 13.13 11.94
CA ARG A 123 -5.13 12.99 11.62
C ARG A 123 -5.95 14.19 12.05
N LYS A 124 -5.70 14.75 13.23
CA LYS A 124 -6.39 15.97 13.70
C LYS A 124 -6.16 17.15 12.76
N ILE A 125 -4.94 17.31 12.24
CA ILE A 125 -4.63 18.38 11.27
C ILE A 125 -5.44 18.16 9.98
N GLN A 126 -5.55 16.93 9.50
CA GLN A 126 -6.34 16.60 8.31
C GLN A 126 -7.84 16.83 8.55
N GLU A 127 -8.36 16.41 9.71
CA GLU A 127 -9.77 16.62 10.08
C GLU A 127 -10.11 18.10 10.11
N GLU A 128 -9.27 18.95 10.69
CA GLU A 128 -9.49 20.42 10.68
C GLU A 128 -9.44 20.99 9.25
N ARG A 129 -8.47 20.56 8.44
CA ARG A 129 -8.34 20.99 7.03
C ARG A 129 -9.60 20.68 6.23
N PHE A 130 -10.17 19.51 6.42
CA PHE A 130 -11.30 19.05 5.61
C PHE A 130 -12.67 19.29 6.25
N LYS A 131 -12.74 19.95 7.39
CA LYS A 131 -14.01 20.33 8.03
C LYS A 131 -15.04 20.99 7.10
N PRO A 132 -14.64 21.89 6.18
CA PRO A 132 -15.58 22.50 5.23
C PRO A 132 -16.08 21.53 4.14
N PHE A 133 -15.45 20.37 3.96
CA PHE A 133 -15.70 19.47 2.83
C PHE A 133 -16.45 18.24 3.30
N LYS A 134 -17.73 18.15 2.95
CA LYS A 134 -18.58 17.01 3.35
C LYS A 134 -18.08 15.69 2.76
N GLY A 135 -17.81 14.71 3.61
CA GLY A 135 -17.42 13.36 3.20
C GLY A 135 -15.92 13.17 2.96
N ILE A 136 -15.10 14.22 3.15
CA ILE A 136 -13.64 14.14 3.05
C ILE A 136 -13.05 14.26 4.45
N HIS A 137 -12.19 13.31 4.83
CA HIS A 137 -11.66 13.20 6.19
C HIS A 137 -10.14 13.05 6.24
N CYS A 138 -9.50 12.84 5.09
CA CYS A 138 -8.04 12.68 5.00
C CYS A 138 -7.53 13.03 3.60
N ASN A 139 -6.21 13.24 3.50
CA ASN A 139 -5.56 13.61 2.24
C ASN A 139 -5.83 12.62 1.10
N ALA A 140 -5.85 11.31 1.39
CA ALA A 140 -6.15 10.26 0.42
C ALA A 140 -7.58 10.30 -0.16
N MET A 141 -8.44 11.17 0.37
CA MET A 141 -9.80 11.37 -0.14
C MET A 141 -9.95 12.63 -1.00
N MET A 142 -8.89 13.40 -1.16
CA MET A 142 -8.91 14.61 -2.00
C MET A 142 -9.23 14.24 -3.44
N THR A 143 -10.02 15.11 -4.07
CA THR A 143 -10.24 15.06 -5.52
C THR A 143 -9.07 15.75 -6.24
N GLU A 144 -8.92 15.51 -7.54
CA GLU A 144 -7.90 16.15 -8.37
C GLU A 144 -7.93 17.69 -8.22
N ARG A 145 -9.13 18.29 -8.22
CA ARG A 145 -9.30 19.73 -7.99
C ARG A 145 -8.76 20.19 -6.64
N MET A 146 -9.00 19.42 -5.59
CA MET A 146 -8.50 19.74 -4.25
C MET A 146 -6.98 19.58 -4.15
N LEU A 147 -6.39 18.69 -4.95
CA LEU A 147 -4.94 18.55 -5.01
C LEU A 147 -4.29 19.83 -5.53
N HIS A 148 -4.90 20.52 -6.51
CA HIS A 148 -4.43 21.84 -6.96
C HIS A 148 -4.52 22.89 -5.86
N ASP A 149 -5.62 22.91 -5.09
CA ASP A 149 -5.84 23.93 -4.06
C ASP A 149 -4.95 23.73 -2.81
N PHE A 150 -4.58 22.49 -2.48
CA PHE A 150 -3.87 22.13 -1.24
C PHE A 150 -2.45 21.60 -1.43
N ALA A 151 -2.07 21.25 -2.61
CA ALA A 151 -0.82 20.57 -2.91
C ALA A 151 -0.15 21.11 -4.18
N GLU A 152 -0.12 22.43 -4.36
CA GLU A 152 0.81 23.00 -5.36
C GLU A 152 2.24 22.68 -4.91
N PRO A 153 2.93 21.74 -5.58
CA PRO A 153 4.32 21.49 -5.28
C PRO A 153 5.13 22.67 -5.80
N ASP A 154 5.85 23.35 -4.92
CA ASP A 154 6.96 24.18 -5.39
C ASP A 154 8.03 23.25 -6.02
N GLU A 155 8.86 23.80 -6.93
CA GLU A 155 9.89 23.02 -7.60
C GLU A 155 10.86 22.33 -6.62
N GLN A 156 11.07 22.89 -5.42
CA GLN A 156 11.90 22.31 -4.38
C GLN A 156 11.20 21.18 -3.60
N SER A 157 9.87 21.18 -3.54
CA SER A 157 9.12 20.13 -2.87
C SER A 157 8.87 18.91 -3.77
N LEU A 158 8.92 19.04 -5.09
CA LEU A 158 8.92 17.92 -6.01
C LEU A 158 10.13 16.99 -5.76
N ASP A 159 11.33 17.55 -5.64
CA ASP A 159 12.53 16.78 -5.30
C ASP A 159 12.47 16.17 -3.88
N LYS A 160 11.84 16.84 -2.92
CA LYS A 160 11.66 16.34 -1.54
C LYS A 160 10.52 15.35 -1.39
N LYS A 161 9.46 15.43 -2.20
CA LYS A 161 8.38 14.42 -2.22
C LYS A 161 8.89 13.05 -2.68
N PHE A 162 9.91 13.02 -3.51
CA PHE A 162 10.57 11.80 -3.96
C PHE A 162 11.79 11.42 -3.11
N ARG A 163 12.25 12.31 -2.24
CA ARG A 163 13.27 12.06 -1.22
C ARG A 163 12.69 12.28 0.17
N MET A 164 11.90 11.35 0.66
CA MET A 164 11.65 11.27 2.10
C MET A 164 12.92 10.72 2.74
N GLU A 165 13.74 11.59 3.29
CA GLU A 165 15.06 11.29 3.89
C GLU A 165 15.06 10.31 5.08
N ASN A 166 13.90 9.74 5.45
CA ASN A 166 13.76 8.73 6.50
C ASN A 166 12.78 7.59 6.16
N PHE A 167 12.30 7.53 4.94
CA PHE A 167 11.80 6.32 4.34
C PHE A 167 12.76 6.00 3.22
N ASP A 168 13.56 4.95 3.38
CA ASP A 168 14.24 4.35 2.25
C ASP A 168 13.15 4.02 1.23
N LEU A 169 13.00 4.93 0.27
CA LEU A 169 11.97 4.87 -0.75
C LEU A 169 12.36 3.82 -1.78
N ILE A 170 12.41 2.61 -1.36
CA ILE A 170 12.51 1.43 -2.23
C ILE A 170 11.20 1.20 -2.99
N VAL A 171 10.20 2.01 -2.72
CA VAL A 171 8.86 1.90 -3.28
C VAL A 171 8.83 2.11 -4.78
N TRP A 172 9.71 2.94 -5.35
CA TRP A 172 9.58 3.33 -6.76
C TRP A 172 10.46 2.57 -7.72
N GLU A 173 11.61 2.07 -7.30
CA GLU A 173 12.48 1.29 -8.20
C GLU A 173 11.89 -0.06 -8.62
N TYR A 174 10.93 -0.59 -7.87
CA TYR A 174 10.30 -1.86 -8.19
C TYR A 174 9.15 -1.76 -9.20
N ILE A 175 8.54 -0.58 -9.33
CA ILE A 175 7.42 -0.32 -10.26
C ILE A 175 7.92 0.09 -11.65
N SER A 176 9.12 0.64 -11.75
CA SER A 176 9.65 1.18 -13.01
C SER A 176 10.56 0.23 -13.79
N LYS A 177 10.74 -1.01 -13.36
CA LYS A 177 11.43 -2.10 -14.06
C LYS A 177 10.51 -3.26 -14.35
#